data_22e595eaa9822730084cda7ef746a6e1
#
_entry.id   22e595eaa9822730084cda7ef746a6e1
#
_cell.length_a   1.000
_cell.length_b   1.000
_cell.length_c   1.000
_cell.angle_alpha   90.00
_cell.angle_beta   90.00
_cell.angle_gamma   90.00
#
_symmetry.space_group_name_H-M   'P 1'
#
loop_
_entity.id
_entity.type
_entity.pdbx_description
1 polymer ?
#
loop_
_entity_poly.entity_id
_entity_poly.type
_entity_poly.pdbx_seq_one_letter_code
_entity_poly.pdbx_strand_id
1 'polypeptide(L)'
;MDESLLRSLTPSVLGVLVRRGADFAAAEDAVQDALVEAVRVWPADPPRDPKGWLVTAAWRKFLDATRSDAARRRREDRVDEEPPPGPAPAADDTLQLYFLCAHPSLTPASAVALTLRAVGGLTTRQIARAYLVPEATMAQRISRAKRTVSGVRLDRPGDVATVLRTLYLVFNEGYSGDVDLAAEAIRLTRQLSSAVDHPEVAGLLALMLLHHARRAARTAPDGSLVPLAEQDRHRWDTRAAAEGIGILQAALARDRLGEFQAQAAIAALHADALTAEETDWVQIVEWYDELARLTDSPVVRLNRAVAVGEADGPHAGLAALAALDPALPRHTAVAAHLHERAGDLPTAARLYAEAAHHAPNLAERNHLTRQAARLNTHLRP
;
A
#
# COMPACT_ATOMS: atom_id res chain seq x y z
N MET A 1 -12.58 -1.27 25.27
CA MET A 1 -13.34 -1.08 24.01
C MET A 1 -12.48 -1.50 22.85
N ASP A 2 -13.05 -2.19 21.85
CA ASP A 2 -12.31 -2.69 20.71
C ASP A 2 -12.18 -1.61 19.62
N GLU A 3 -11.01 -0.96 19.55
CA GLU A 3 -10.69 0.06 18.54
C GLU A 3 -10.75 -0.54 17.13
N SER A 4 -10.48 -1.84 17.00
CA SER A 4 -10.52 -2.54 15.71
C SER A 4 -11.96 -2.63 15.16
N LEU A 5 -12.93 -2.83 16.04
CA LEU A 5 -14.35 -2.81 15.67
C LEU A 5 -14.77 -1.44 15.14
N LEU A 6 -14.42 -0.35 15.82
CA LEU A 6 -14.76 1.00 15.38
C LEU A 6 -14.16 1.30 13.99
N ARG A 7 -12.90 0.93 13.77
CA ARG A 7 -12.24 1.09 12.47
C ARG A 7 -12.93 0.27 11.38
N SER A 8 -13.33 -0.97 11.67
CA SER A 8 -14.00 -1.82 10.68
C SER A 8 -15.37 -1.30 10.26
N LEU A 9 -16.09 -0.61 11.17
CA LEU A 9 -17.40 -0.04 10.90
C LEU A 9 -17.36 1.32 10.18
N THR A 10 -16.27 2.07 10.34
CA THR A 10 -16.13 3.44 9.81
C THR A 10 -16.51 3.55 8.31
N PRO A 11 -15.98 2.72 7.38
CA PRO A 11 -16.31 2.85 5.96
C PRO A 11 -17.79 2.64 5.68
N SER A 12 -18.38 1.62 6.31
CA SER A 12 -19.78 1.28 6.08
C SER A 12 -20.74 2.35 6.63
N VAL A 13 -20.38 3.01 7.73
CA VAL A 13 -21.15 4.14 8.29
C VAL A 13 -21.04 5.37 7.38
N LEU A 14 -19.82 5.70 6.95
CA LEU A 14 -19.57 6.83 6.04
C LEU A 14 -20.31 6.64 4.71
N GLY A 15 -20.23 5.44 4.12
CA GLY A 15 -20.95 5.11 2.89
C GLY A 15 -22.46 5.33 3.01
N VAL A 16 -23.07 4.95 4.13
CA VAL A 16 -24.50 5.18 4.38
C VAL A 16 -24.83 6.68 4.39
N LEU A 17 -24.00 7.51 5.05
CA LEU A 17 -24.24 8.96 5.10
C LEU A 17 -24.16 9.60 3.71
N VAL A 18 -23.12 9.27 2.95
CA VAL A 18 -22.90 9.82 1.59
C VAL A 18 -24.04 9.40 0.65
N ARG A 19 -24.48 8.13 0.71
CA ARG A 19 -25.65 7.67 -0.07
C ARG A 19 -26.95 8.37 0.31
N ARG A 20 -27.10 8.78 1.57
CA ARG A 20 -28.24 9.60 2.03
C ARG A 20 -28.16 11.06 1.55
N GLY A 21 -27.16 11.41 0.74
CA GLY A 21 -27.00 12.75 0.17
C GLY A 21 -26.12 13.69 1.00
N ALA A 22 -25.47 13.19 2.04
CA ALA A 22 -24.48 14.01 2.75
C ALA A 22 -23.25 14.25 1.86
N ASP A 23 -22.75 15.50 1.82
CA ASP A 23 -21.45 15.79 1.24
C ASP A 23 -20.37 14.96 1.95
N PHE A 24 -19.44 14.42 1.17
CA PHE A 24 -18.42 13.50 1.69
C PHE A 24 -17.59 14.09 2.84
N ALA A 25 -17.21 15.38 2.74
CA ALA A 25 -16.42 16.03 3.78
C ALA A 25 -17.21 16.16 5.09
N ALA A 26 -18.44 16.64 4.99
CA ALA A 26 -19.34 16.78 6.14
C ALA A 26 -19.74 15.43 6.74
N ALA A 27 -19.94 14.41 5.90
CA ALA A 27 -20.24 13.05 6.35
C ALA A 27 -19.05 12.45 7.14
N GLU A 28 -17.82 12.61 6.65
CA GLU A 28 -16.63 12.09 7.33
C GLU A 28 -16.41 12.79 8.67
N ASP A 29 -16.57 14.12 8.74
CA ASP A 29 -16.47 14.86 9.99
C ASP A 29 -17.53 14.38 11.01
N ALA A 30 -18.78 14.19 10.57
CA ALA A 30 -19.87 13.69 11.41
C ALA A 30 -19.62 12.24 11.91
N VAL A 31 -19.02 11.37 11.08
CA VAL A 31 -18.64 10.02 11.47
C VAL A 31 -17.53 10.06 12.51
N GLN A 32 -16.52 10.92 12.35
CA GLN A 32 -15.45 11.06 13.36
C GLN A 32 -15.99 11.53 14.72
N ASP A 33 -16.91 12.48 14.71
CA ASP A 33 -17.57 12.96 15.94
C ASP A 33 -18.40 11.86 16.60
N ALA A 34 -19.05 11.00 15.81
CA ALA A 34 -19.78 9.85 16.33
C ALA A 34 -18.85 8.78 16.91
N LEU A 35 -17.67 8.55 16.30
CA LEU A 35 -16.65 7.65 16.84
C LEU A 35 -16.10 8.15 18.17
N VAL A 36 -15.82 9.45 18.29
CA VAL A 36 -15.41 10.06 19.58
C VAL A 36 -16.48 9.87 20.66
N GLU A 37 -17.76 10.01 20.30
CA GLU A 37 -18.87 9.79 21.21
C GLU A 37 -18.99 8.30 21.61
N ALA A 38 -18.81 7.37 20.67
CA ALA A 38 -18.82 5.94 20.93
C ALA A 38 -17.71 5.54 21.92
N VAL A 39 -16.50 6.10 21.75
CA VAL A 39 -15.38 5.87 22.68
C VAL A 39 -15.75 6.27 24.12
N ARG A 40 -16.55 7.33 24.27
CA ARG A 40 -16.95 7.83 25.59
C ARG A 40 -18.12 7.06 26.20
N VAL A 41 -19.08 6.65 25.38
CA VAL A 41 -20.38 6.10 25.85
C VAL A 41 -20.35 4.57 25.97
N TRP A 42 -19.82 3.85 24.98
CA TRP A 42 -19.88 2.39 24.90
C TRP A 42 -19.21 1.62 26.03
N PRO A 43 -18.15 2.12 26.73
CA PRO A 43 -17.62 1.40 27.90
C PRO A 43 -18.66 1.21 29.01
N ALA A 44 -19.62 2.15 29.17
CA ALA A 44 -20.67 2.08 30.18
C ALA A 44 -21.98 1.49 29.65
N ASP A 45 -22.29 1.74 28.37
CA ASP A 45 -23.55 1.31 27.74
C ASP A 45 -23.29 0.85 26.29
N PRO A 46 -22.83 -0.41 26.09
CA PRO A 46 -22.53 -0.93 24.76
C PRO A 46 -23.81 -1.18 23.97
N PRO A 47 -23.92 -0.67 22.73
CA PRO A 47 -25.12 -0.85 21.91
C PRO A 47 -25.25 -2.31 21.40
N ARG A 48 -26.50 -2.79 21.26
CA ARG A 48 -26.77 -4.11 20.65
C ARG A 48 -26.42 -4.15 19.16
N ASP A 49 -26.57 -3.02 18.46
CA ASP A 49 -26.18 -2.82 17.07
C ASP A 49 -25.20 -1.64 16.96
N PRO A 50 -23.90 -1.90 17.04
CA PRO A 50 -22.86 -0.87 16.94
C PRO A 50 -22.93 -0.05 15.65
N LYS A 51 -23.20 -0.71 14.50
CA LYS A 51 -23.30 -0.02 13.20
C LYS A 51 -24.50 0.91 13.16
N GLY A 52 -25.67 0.43 13.54
CA GLY A 52 -26.91 1.23 13.55
C GLY A 52 -26.80 2.43 14.50
N TRP A 53 -26.16 2.23 15.66
CA TRP A 53 -25.88 3.31 16.61
C TRP A 53 -25.00 4.40 15.99
N LEU A 54 -23.88 4.01 15.37
CA LEU A 54 -22.95 4.95 14.71
C LEU A 54 -23.62 5.70 13.56
N VAL A 55 -24.40 5.01 12.72
CA VAL A 55 -25.15 5.64 11.63
C VAL A 55 -26.11 6.69 12.18
N THR A 56 -26.83 6.38 13.26
CA THR A 56 -27.79 7.30 13.87
C THR A 56 -27.09 8.50 14.50
N ALA A 57 -26.02 8.26 15.26
CA ALA A 57 -25.24 9.32 15.89
C ALA A 57 -24.60 10.26 14.85
N ALA A 58 -23.94 9.68 13.84
CA ALA A 58 -23.30 10.45 12.77
C ALA A 58 -24.32 11.24 11.95
N TRP A 59 -25.47 10.63 11.63
CA TRP A 59 -26.52 11.35 10.89
C TRP A 59 -27.07 12.54 11.67
N ARG A 60 -27.29 12.41 12.98
CA ARG A 60 -27.71 13.55 13.84
C ARG A 60 -26.66 14.66 13.82
N LYS A 61 -25.39 14.33 13.98
CA LYS A 61 -24.30 15.32 13.95
C LYS A 61 -24.21 16.04 12.59
N PHE A 62 -24.38 15.30 11.49
CA PHE A 62 -24.45 15.88 10.14
C PHE A 62 -25.61 16.87 10.01
N LEU A 63 -26.82 16.50 10.46
CA LEU A 63 -27.99 17.39 10.40
C LEU A 63 -27.81 18.63 11.27
N ASP A 64 -27.22 18.48 12.47
CA ASP A 64 -26.97 19.60 13.39
C ASP A 64 -25.93 20.58 12.80
N ALA A 65 -24.85 20.06 12.18
CA ALA A 65 -23.86 20.88 11.47
C ALA A 65 -24.49 21.62 10.29
N THR A 66 -25.31 20.93 9.47
CA THR A 66 -26.00 21.52 8.31
C THR A 66 -26.97 22.61 8.74
N ARG A 67 -27.75 22.39 9.81
CA ARG A 67 -28.66 23.39 10.38
C ARG A 67 -27.91 24.62 10.92
N SER A 68 -26.80 24.40 11.60
CA SER A 68 -25.92 25.48 12.11
C SER A 68 -25.36 26.31 10.96
N ASP A 69 -24.88 25.66 9.90
CA ASP A 69 -24.38 26.34 8.70
C ASP A 69 -25.48 27.04 7.90
N ALA A 70 -26.67 26.43 7.80
CA ALA A 70 -27.83 27.07 7.20
C ALA A 70 -28.31 28.29 8.04
N ALA A 71 -28.32 28.19 9.37
CA ALA A 71 -28.65 29.30 10.25
C ALA A 71 -27.61 30.46 10.13
N ARG A 72 -26.35 30.14 9.90
CA ARG A 72 -25.29 31.12 9.62
C ARG A 72 -25.48 31.76 8.24
N ARG A 73 -25.83 30.99 7.20
CA ARG A 73 -26.10 31.48 5.84
C ARG A 73 -27.45 32.20 5.74
N ARG A 74 -28.47 31.80 6.50
CA ARG A 74 -29.76 32.50 6.56
C ARG A 74 -29.69 33.91 7.13
N ARG A 75 -28.60 34.27 7.76
CA ARG A 75 -28.29 35.69 8.07
C ARG A 75 -27.80 36.44 6.82
N GLU A 76 -27.41 35.71 5.77
CA GLU A 76 -26.92 36.26 4.50
C GLU A 76 -27.85 36.05 3.31
N ASP A 77 -28.63 34.91 3.20
CA ASP A 77 -29.59 34.68 2.11
C ASP A 77 -30.66 33.61 2.46
N ARG A 78 -31.91 33.83 1.99
CA ARG A 78 -33.05 32.87 2.10
C ARG A 78 -32.92 31.79 1.03
N VAL A 79 -32.81 30.51 1.40
CA VAL A 79 -32.99 29.35 0.48
C VAL A 79 -33.78 28.24 1.15
N ASP A 80 -34.68 27.60 0.37
CA ASP A 80 -35.64 26.58 0.75
C ASP A 80 -35.00 25.28 1.30
N GLU A 81 -35.69 24.69 2.31
CA GLU A 81 -35.30 23.41 2.91
C GLU A 81 -35.77 22.22 2.05
N GLU A 82 -34.82 21.44 1.57
CA GLU A 82 -35.08 20.12 0.98
C GLU A 82 -35.28 19.07 2.10
N PRO A 83 -36.36 18.22 2.04
CA PRO A 83 -36.61 17.26 3.09
C PRO A 83 -35.53 16.19 3.20
N PRO A 84 -35.25 15.64 4.41
CA PRO A 84 -34.22 14.64 4.58
C PRO A 84 -34.55 13.37 3.78
N PRO A 85 -33.55 12.78 3.09
CA PRO A 85 -33.73 11.56 2.33
C PRO A 85 -34.18 10.40 3.22
N GLY A 86 -35.06 9.56 2.72
CA GLY A 86 -35.60 8.39 3.41
C GLY A 86 -34.55 7.34 3.79
N PRO A 87 -34.95 6.24 4.46
CA PRO A 87 -34.02 5.20 4.88
C PRO A 87 -33.26 4.61 3.70
N ALA A 88 -31.91 4.59 3.81
CA ALA A 88 -31.05 4.06 2.76
C ALA A 88 -31.11 2.52 2.75
N PRO A 89 -31.10 1.86 1.57
CA PRO A 89 -31.01 0.41 1.47
C PRO A 89 -29.74 -0.13 2.16
N ALA A 90 -29.77 -1.40 2.59
CA ALA A 90 -28.67 -2.04 3.34
C ALA A 90 -27.45 -2.43 2.47
N ALA A 91 -27.22 -1.78 1.32
CA ALA A 91 -26.07 -2.06 0.48
C ALA A 91 -24.75 -1.63 1.16
N ASP A 92 -23.69 -2.38 0.91
CA ASP A 92 -22.36 -2.04 1.40
C ASP A 92 -21.66 -1.06 0.42
N ASP A 93 -21.49 0.17 0.84
CA ASP A 93 -20.90 1.24 0.02
C ASP A 93 -19.37 1.34 0.20
N THR A 94 -18.76 0.43 0.93
CA THR A 94 -17.34 0.46 1.21
C THR A 94 -16.50 0.51 -0.07
N LEU A 95 -16.88 -0.25 -1.10
CA LEU A 95 -16.20 -0.24 -2.39
C LEU A 95 -16.24 1.13 -3.06
N GLN A 96 -17.38 1.79 -3.03
CA GLN A 96 -17.54 3.13 -3.63
C GLN A 96 -16.67 4.17 -2.91
N LEU A 97 -16.47 4.02 -1.60
CA LEU A 97 -15.52 4.85 -0.86
C LEU A 97 -14.08 4.64 -1.29
N TYR A 98 -13.66 3.40 -1.60
CA TYR A 98 -12.34 3.15 -2.17
C TYR A 98 -12.16 3.90 -3.49
N PHE A 99 -13.14 3.82 -4.39
CA PHE A 99 -13.09 4.54 -5.67
C PHE A 99 -13.04 6.05 -5.49
N LEU A 100 -13.79 6.59 -4.54
CA LEU A 100 -13.76 8.02 -4.23
C LEU A 100 -12.41 8.46 -3.67
N CYS A 101 -11.87 7.70 -2.70
CA CYS A 101 -10.60 8.01 -2.06
C CYS A 101 -9.38 7.82 -2.99
N ALA A 102 -9.52 6.98 -4.03
CA ALA A 102 -8.51 6.76 -5.06
C ALA A 102 -8.87 7.46 -6.39
N HIS A 103 -9.71 8.49 -6.37
CA HIS A 103 -10.18 9.15 -7.59
C HIS A 103 -9.01 9.73 -8.42
N PRO A 104 -9.02 9.60 -9.77
CA PRO A 104 -7.91 10.04 -10.63
C PRO A 104 -7.56 11.53 -10.54
N SER A 105 -8.47 12.38 -10.07
CA SER A 105 -8.19 13.81 -9.81
C SER A 105 -7.33 14.06 -8.58
N LEU A 106 -7.09 13.05 -7.74
CA LEU A 106 -6.23 13.15 -6.58
C LEU A 106 -4.78 12.84 -6.94
N THR A 107 -3.84 13.57 -6.33
CA THR A 107 -2.45 13.14 -6.35
C THR A 107 -2.29 11.83 -5.56
N PRO A 108 -1.29 10.98 -5.88
CA PRO A 108 -1.06 9.73 -5.14
C PRO A 108 -0.97 9.93 -3.61
N ALA A 109 -0.24 10.94 -3.16
CA ALA A 109 -0.12 11.27 -1.74
C ALA A 109 -1.45 11.73 -1.10
N SER A 110 -2.34 12.37 -1.87
CA SER A 110 -3.67 12.76 -1.42
C SER A 110 -4.62 11.57 -1.36
N ALA A 111 -4.58 10.69 -2.36
CA ALA A 111 -5.36 9.46 -2.41
C ALA A 111 -5.01 8.55 -1.23
N VAL A 112 -3.73 8.33 -0.96
CA VAL A 112 -3.24 7.57 0.18
C VAL A 112 -3.74 8.15 1.51
N ALA A 113 -3.54 9.47 1.72
CA ALA A 113 -3.96 10.12 2.97
C ALA A 113 -5.48 10.02 3.18
N LEU A 114 -6.25 10.21 2.12
CA LEU A 114 -7.72 10.14 2.17
C LEU A 114 -8.20 8.69 2.40
N THR A 115 -7.59 7.71 1.74
CA THR A 115 -7.91 6.28 1.94
C THR A 115 -7.64 5.85 3.39
N LEU A 116 -6.49 6.19 3.95
CA LEU A 116 -6.17 5.88 5.33
C LEU A 116 -7.12 6.57 6.32
N ARG A 117 -7.56 7.79 6.02
CA ARG A 117 -8.49 8.54 6.85
C ARG A 117 -9.89 7.96 6.79
N ALA A 118 -10.48 7.86 5.59
CA ALA A 118 -11.90 7.56 5.38
C ALA A 118 -12.20 6.06 5.40
N VAL A 119 -11.31 5.24 4.85
CA VAL A 119 -11.47 3.78 4.78
C VAL A 119 -10.69 3.08 5.89
N GLY A 120 -9.46 3.51 6.18
CA GLY A 120 -8.64 2.97 7.25
C GLY A 120 -9.08 3.39 8.66
N GLY A 121 -9.84 4.48 8.77
CA GLY A 121 -10.28 5.01 10.07
C GLY A 121 -9.15 5.57 10.94
N LEU A 122 -7.98 5.88 10.34
CA LEU A 122 -6.86 6.44 11.05
C LEU A 122 -7.07 7.94 11.36
N THR A 123 -6.58 8.39 12.50
CA THR A 123 -6.57 9.81 12.83
C THR A 123 -5.54 10.58 11.99
N THR A 124 -5.76 11.87 11.78
CA THR A 124 -4.79 12.75 11.08
C THR A 124 -3.42 12.68 11.73
N ARG A 125 -3.35 12.62 13.08
CA ARG A 125 -2.10 12.47 13.82
C ARG A 125 -1.38 11.17 13.53
N GLN A 126 -2.09 10.03 13.48
CA GLN A 126 -1.51 8.72 13.15
C GLN A 126 -0.94 8.73 11.73
N ILE A 127 -1.70 9.27 10.75
CA ILE A 127 -1.24 9.38 9.37
C ILE A 127 -0.03 10.31 9.27
N ALA A 128 -0.05 11.48 9.94
CA ALA A 128 1.06 12.42 9.94
C ALA A 128 2.35 11.84 10.50
N ARG A 129 2.26 11.09 11.62
CA ARG A 129 3.39 10.38 12.21
C ARG A 129 3.93 9.31 11.28
N ALA A 130 3.06 8.52 10.65
CA ALA A 130 3.46 7.47 9.73
C ALA A 130 4.23 8.01 8.52
N TYR A 131 3.87 9.20 8.04
CA TYR A 131 4.53 9.86 6.91
C TYR A 131 5.61 10.87 7.32
N LEU A 132 5.95 10.93 8.61
CA LEU A 132 6.97 11.83 9.17
C LEU A 132 6.77 13.31 8.75
N VAL A 133 5.52 13.75 8.70
CA VAL A 133 5.15 15.13 8.38
C VAL A 133 4.43 15.80 9.55
N PRO A 134 4.46 17.14 9.66
CA PRO A 134 3.67 17.86 10.66
C PRO A 134 2.17 17.57 10.53
N GLU A 135 1.46 17.43 11.66
CA GLU A 135 0.02 17.14 11.68
C GLU A 135 -0.80 18.19 10.88
N ALA A 136 -0.43 19.46 10.98
CA ALA A 136 -1.06 20.54 10.22
C ALA A 136 -0.91 20.35 8.70
N THR A 137 0.25 19.88 8.23
CA THR A 137 0.51 19.59 6.82
C THR A 137 -0.39 18.45 6.34
N MET A 138 -0.51 17.38 7.14
CA MET A 138 -1.38 16.26 6.82
C MET A 138 -2.86 16.66 6.84
N ALA A 139 -3.28 17.47 7.81
CA ALA A 139 -4.64 18.01 7.89
C ALA A 139 -5.00 18.82 6.63
N GLN A 140 -4.09 19.70 6.18
CA GLN A 140 -4.28 20.46 4.94
C GLN A 140 -4.37 19.55 3.70
N ARG A 141 -3.54 18.48 3.62
CA ARG A 141 -3.57 17.52 2.52
C ARG A 141 -4.92 16.79 2.47
N ILE A 142 -5.40 16.29 3.61
CA ILE A 142 -6.70 15.61 3.71
C ILE A 142 -7.83 16.58 3.36
N SER A 143 -7.81 17.80 3.89
CA SER A 143 -8.83 18.82 3.58
C SER A 143 -8.88 19.18 2.09
N ARG A 144 -7.72 19.30 1.43
CA ARG A 144 -7.68 19.54 -0.03
C ARG A 144 -8.20 18.33 -0.79
N ALA A 145 -7.82 17.11 -0.40
CA ALA A 145 -8.31 15.88 -1.01
C ALA A 145 -9.84 15.78 -0.91
N LYS A 146 -10.42 16.01 0.27
CA LYS A 146 -11.88 16.06 0.48
C LYS A 146 -12.56 17.05 -0.48
N ARG A 147 -12.01 18.27 -0.61
CA ARG A 147 -12.56 19.29 -1.54
C ARG A 147 -12.46 18.89 -3.01
N THR A 148 -11.39 18.21 -3.39
CA THR A 148 -11.22 17.72 -4.77
C THR A 148 -12.27 16.68 -5.13
N VAL A 149 -12.68 15.82 -4.20
CA VAL A 149 -13.70 14.79 -4.43
C VAL A 149 -15.11 15.22 -3.99
N SER A 150 -15.25 16.41 -3.43
CA SER A 150 -16.58 17.01 -3.14
C SER A 150 -17.36 17.18 -4.43
N GLY A 151 -18.60 16.72 -4.45
CA GLY A 151 -19.46 16.74 -5.63
C GLY A 151 -19.23 15.62 -6.64
N VAL A 152 -18.24 14.75 -6.43
CA VAL A 152 -18.09 13.51 -7.22
C VAL A 152 -19.21 12.55 -6.82
N ARG A 153 -20.00 12.14 -7.82
CA ARG A 153 -21.12 11.20 -7.58
C ARG A 153 -20.59 9.78 -7.45
N LEU A 154 -21.10 9.06 -6.44
CA LEU A 154 -20.76 7.64 -6.19
C LEU A 154 -21.52 6.67 -7.11
N ASP A 155 -22.17 7.15 -8.18
CA ASP A 155 -22.98 6.38 -9.11
C ASP A 155 -22.19 5.78 -10.29
N ARG A 156 -20.90 6.09 -10.40
CA ARG A 156 -20.04 5.56 -11.47
C ARG A 156 -19.07 4.52 -10.93
N PRO A 157 -18.88 3.40 -11.65
CA PRO A 157 -17.85 2.46 -11.31
C PRO A 157 -16.48 3.15 -11.39
N GLY A 158 -15.69 3.01 -10.33
CA GLY A 158 -14.33 3.52 -10.28
C GLY A 158 -13.34 2.54 -10.92
N ASP A 159 -12.09 2.98 -11.04
CA ASP A 159 -11.00 2.17 -11.54
C ASP A 159 -10.34 1.36 -10.40
N VAL A 160 -10.53 0.04 -10.42
CA VAL A 160 -9.91 -0.89 -9.45
C VAL A 160 -8.38 -0.76 -9.48
N ALA A 161 -7.77 -0.56 -10.64
CA ALA A 161 -6.31 -0.45 -10.75
C ALA A 161 -5.76 0.76 -9.98
N THR A 162 -6.48 1.88 -9.96
CA THR A 162 -6.10 3.06 -9.17
C THR A 162 -6.20 2.80 -7.66
N VAL A 163 -7.23 2.07 -7.22
CA VAL A 163 -7.36 1.64 -5.82
C VAL A 163 -6.20 0.74 -5.42
N LEU A 164 -5.88 -0.26 -6.25
CA LEU A 164 -4.79 -1.20 -5.98
C LEU A 164 -3.43 -0.49 -5.88
N ARG A 165 -3.14 0.45 -6.80
CA ARG A 165 -1.92 1.27 -6.71
C ARG A 165 -1.87 2.10 -5.42
N THR A 166 -3.00 2.66 -5.00
CA THR A 166 -3.08 3.43 -3.74
C THR A 166 -2.79 2.53 -2.54
N LEU A 167 -3.39 1.33 -2.45
CA LEU A 167 -3.12 0.38 -1.37
C LEU A 167 -1.67 -0.14 -1.39
N TYR A 168 -1.11 -0.35 -2.58
CA TYR A 168 0.29 -0.74 -2.73
C TYR A 168 1.25 0.36 -2.25
N LEU A 169 0.94 1.64 -2.49
CA LEU A 169 1.70 2.75 -1.95
C LEU A 169 1.64 2.79 -0.41
N VAL A 170 0.46 2.54 0.19
CA VAL A 170 0.35 2.42 1.65
C VAL A 170 1.22 1.29 2.19
N PHE A 171 1.21 0.13 1.53
CA PHE A 171 2.01 -1.02 1.91
C PHE A 171 3.52 -0.73 1.86
N ASN A 172 3.98 -0.05 0.82
CA ASN A 172 5.40 0.26 0.62
C ASN A 172 5.96 1.29 1.60
N GLU A 173 5.12 2.13 2.22
CA GLU A 173 5.55 2.98 3.34
C GLU A 173 5.93 2.14 4.57
N GLY A 174 5.39 0.94 4.68
CA GLY A 174 5.80 -0.06 5.63
C GLY A 174 5.52 0.31 7.08
N TYR A 175 6.55 0.19 7.92
CA TYR A 175 6.44 0.48 9.35
C TYR A 175 7.03 1.85 9.66
N SER A 176 6.17 2.77 10.10
CA SER A 176 6.57 4.12 10.46
C SER A 176 5.81 4.58 11.71
N GLY A 177 6.56 4.95 12.76
CA GLY A 177 5.97 5.41 14.02
C GLY A 177 5.13 4.35 14.74
N ASP A 178 3.96 4.76 15.24
CA ASP A 178 3.04 3.93 16.04
C ASP A 178 2.08 3.09 15.16
N VAL A 179 2.13 3.23 13.83
CA VAL A 179 1.20 2.58 12.92
C VAL A 179 1.95 1.66 11.95
N ASP A 180 1.54 0.40 11.91
CA ASP A 180 1.98 -0.57 10.93
C ASP A 180 1.17 -0.40 9.64
N LEU A 181 1.64 0.45 8.73
CA LEU A 181 0.97 0.70 7.45
C LEU A 181 0.95 -0.53 6.55
N ALA A 182 1.92 -1.43 6.65
CA ALA A 182 1.91 -2.67 5.88
C ALA A 182 0.78 -3.60 6.36
N ALA A 183 0.61 -3.78 7.67
CA ALA A 183 -0.51 -4.54 8.23
C ALA A 183 -1.86 -3.89 7.89
N GLU A 184 -1.93 -2.55 7.95
CA GLU A 184 -3.13 -1.81 7.59
C GLU A 184 -3.48 -1.98 6.11
N ALA A 185 -2.52 -1.90 5.19
CA ALA A 185 -2.74 -2.14 3.77
C ALA A 185 -3.25 -3.57 3.50
N ILE A 186 -2.70 -4.58 4.17
CA ILE A 186 -3.19 -5.96 4.09
C ILE A 186 -4.65 -6.03 4.56
N ARG A 187 -4.98 -5.43 5.70
CA ARG A 187 -6.35 -5.39 6.23
C ARG A 187 -7.32 -4.76 5.23
N LEU A 188 -6.97 -3.60 4.67
CA LEU A 188 -7.77 -2.88 3.69
C LEU A 188 -7.92 -3.68 2.39
N THR A 189 -6.86 -4.35 1.93
CA THR A 189 -6.91 -5.18 0.72
C THR A 189 -7.76 -6.42 0.93
N ARG A 190 -7.75 -7.03 2.13
CA ARG A 190 -8.68 -8.12 2.48
C ARG A 190 -10.14 -7.65 2.46
N GLN A 191 -10.42 -6.48 3.02
CA GLN A 191 -11.75 -5.88 2.98
C GLN A 191 -12.21 -5.63 1.54
N LEU A 192 -11.32 -5.08 0.70
CA LEU A 192 -11.61 -4.88 -0.73
C LEU A 192 -11.87 -6.22 -1.44
N SER A 193 -11.08 -7.27 -1.16
CA SER A 193 -11.26 -8.61 -1.75
C SER A 193 -12.60 -9.25 -1.38
N SER A 194 -13.15 -8.92 -0.21
CA SER A 194 -14.49 -9.38 0.18
C SER A 194 -15.61 -8.62 -0.54
N ALA A 195 -15.35 -7.39 -1.00
CA ALA A 195 -16.33 -6.54 -1.67
C ALA A 195 -16.29 -6.65 -3.20
N VAL A 196 -15.13 -7.06 -3.76
CA VAL A 196 -14.90 -7.14 -5.22
C VAL A 196 -14.25 -8.44 -5.59
N ASP A 197 -14.94 -9.23 -6.40
CA ASP A 197 -14.37 -10.43 -7.00
C ASP A 197 -13.53 -10.09 -8.24
N HIS A 198 -12.27 -9.69 -8.00
CA HIS A 198 -11.32 -9.31 -9.05
C HIS A 198 -9.96 -9.99 -8.84
N PRO A 199 -9.38 -10.71 -9.84
CA PRO A 199 -8.13 -11.46 -9.65
C PRO A 199 -6.93 -10.60 -9.28
N GLU A 200 -6.85 -9.36 -9.74
CA GLU A 200 -5.78 -8.43 -9.35
C GLU A 200 -5.88 -7.92 -7.91
N VAL A 201 -7.08 -7.89 -7.31
CA VAL A 201 -7.22 -7.62 -5.87
C VAL A 201 -6.62 -8.78 -5.06
N ALA A 202 -6.90 -10.02 -5.49
CA ALA A 202 -6.30 -11.22 -4.91
C ALA A 202 -4.77 -11.25 -5.14
N GLY A 203 -4.30 -10.87 -6.34
CA GLY A 203 -2.88 -10.74 -6.67
C GLY A 203 -2.15 -9.76 -5.75
N LEU A 204 -2.73 -8.57 -5.53
CA LEU A 204 -2.16 -7.59 -4.61
C LEU A 204 -2.13 -8.10 -3.16
N LEU A 205 -3.20 -8.74 -2.70
CA LEU A 205 -3.23 -9.32 -1.36
C LEU A 205 -2.16 -10.40 -1.18
N ALA A 206 -2.02 -11.29 -2.15
CA ALA A 206 -0.98 -12.32 -2.17
C ALA A 206 0.42 -11.71 -2.12
N LEU A 207 0.69 -10.70 -2.96
CA LEU A 207 1.96 -9.97 -2.99
C LEU A 207 2.30 -9.36 -1.63
N MET A 208 1.33 -8.68 -1.01
CA MET A 208 1.51 -8.08 0.31
C MET A 208 1.81 -9.12 1.38
N LEU A 209 1.08 -10.25 1.40
CA LEU A 209 1.30 -11.33 2.37
C LEU A 209 2.68 -11.96 2.22
N LEU A 210 3.11 -12.26 0.99
CA LEU A 210 4.42 -12.83 0.68
C LEU A 210 5.56 -11.88 1.09
N HIS A 211 5.42 -10.58 0.82
CA HIS A 211 6.40 -9.60 1.28
C HIS A 211 6.38 -9.39 2.79
N HIS A 212 5.21 -9.41 3.41
CA HIS A 212 5.06 -9.25 4.86
C HIS A 212 5.62 -10.45 5.63
N ALA A 213 5.47 -11.65 5.08
CA ALA A 213 6.00 -12.89 5.66
C ALA A 213 7.50 -12.81 5.98
N ARG A 214 8.27 -12.08 5.17
CA ARG A 214 9.73 -11.91 5.33
C ARG A 214 10.13 -10.79 6.28
N ARG A 215 9.17 -10.03 6.81
CA ARG A 215 9.43 -8.79 7.56
C ARG A 215 10.44 -8.95 8.69
N ALA A 216 10.31 -10.03 9.49
CA ALA A 216 11.18 -10.27 10.65
C ALA A 216 12.65 -10.54 10.26
N ALA A 217 12.93 -10.97 9.02
CA ALA A 217 14.26 -11.28 8.52
C ALA A 217 14.90 -10.14 7.69
N ARG A 218 14.14 -9.09 7.34
CA ARG A 218 14.62 -7.99 6.46
C ARG A 218 15.59 -7.04 7.13
N THR A 219 15.61 -7.01 8.45
CA THR A 219 16.42 -6.07 9.22
C THR A 219 17.18 -6.83 10.29
N ALA A 220 18.49 -6.60 10.37
CA ALA A 220 19.35 -7.11 11.41
C ALA A 220 19.12 -6.35 12.74
N PRO A 221 19.59 -6.87 13.89
CA PRO A 221 19.42 -6.22 15.20
C PRO A 221 20.01 -4.79 15.27
N ASP A 222 21.03 -4.48 14.46
CA ASP A 222 21.62 -3.15 14.33
C ASP A 222 20.86 -2.19 13.43
N GLY A 223 19.69 -2.59 12.91
CA GLY A 223 18.87 -1.82 12.00
C GLY A 223 19.32 -1.86 10.53
N SER A 224 20.35 -2.63 10.20
CA SER A 224 20.84 -2.74 8.83
C SER A 224 19.94 -3.63 7.98
N LEU A 225 19.88 -3.31 6.66
CA LEU A 225 19.18 -4.14 5.69
C LEU A 225 19.90 -5.47 5.47
N VAL A 226 19.12 -6.56 5.44
CA VAL A 226 19.61 -7.91 5.11
C VAL A 226 19.12 -8.23 3.69
N PRO A 227 20.05 -8.47 2.73
CA PRO A 227 19.71 -8.92 1.39
C PRO A 227 18.87 -10.19 1.40
N LEU A 228 18.01 -10.38 0.39
CA LEU A 228 17.09 -11.51 0.33
C LEU A 228 17.80 -12.87 0.43
N ALA A 229 18.95 -13.00 -0.25
CA ALA A 229 19.76 -14.22 -0.23
C ALA A 229 20.36 -14.53 1.15
N GLU A 230 20.57 -13.51 2.00
CA GLU A 230 21.14 -13.62 3.33
C GLU A 230 20.08 -13.71 4.45
N GLN A 231 18.80 -13.60 4.10
CA GLN A 231 17.72 -13.64 5.09
C GLN A 231 17.59 -15.04 5.68
N ASP A 232 17.50 -15.10 7.02
CA ASP A 232 17.16 -16.32 7.73
C ASP A 232 15.69 -16.70 7.46
N ARG A 233 15.47 -17.72 6.62
CA ARG A 233 14.14 -18.17 6.20
C ARG A 233 13.35 -18.82 7.33
N HIS A 234 13.98 -19.30 8.40
CA HIS A 234 13.30 -19.79 9.61
C HIS A 234 12.55 -18.67 10.36
N ARG A 235 12.90 -17.43 10.12
CA ARG A 235 12.22 -16.26 10.68
C ARG A 235 11.05 -15.77 9.83
N TRP A 236 10.81 -16.39 8.69
CA TRP A 236 9.69 -16.02 7.83
C TRP A 236 8.37 -16.58 8.40
N ASP A 237 7.30 -15.82 8.27
CA ASP A 237 5.95 -16.27 8.63
C ASP A 237 5.42 -17.23 7.55
N THR A 238 5.63 -18.53 7.78
CA THR A 238 5.22 -19.59 6.86
C THR A 238 3.72 -19.65 6.66
N ARG A 239 2.92 -19.24 7.66
CA ARG A 239 1.47 -19.18 7.55
C ARG A 239 1.03 -18.08 6.57
N ALA A 240 1.59 -16.88 6.72
CA ALA A 240 1.31 -15.78 5.79
C ALA A 240 1.79 -16.10 4.36
N ALA A 241 2.94 -16.77 4.23
CA ALA A 241 3.45 -17.22 2.93
C ALA A 241 2.50 -18.25 2.28
N ALA A 242 2.09 -19.28 3.01
CA ALA A 242 1.15 -20.29 2.51
C ALA A 242 -0.22 -19.70 2.14
N GLU A 243 -0.74 -18.77 2.94
CA GLU A 243 -1.97 -18.04 2.61
C GLU A 243 -1.81 -17.25 1.31
N GLY A 244 -0.70 -16.51 1.16
CA GLY A 244 -0.41 -15.73 -0.05
C GLY A 244 -0.31 -16.60 -1.30
N ILE A 245 0.39 -17.75 -1.23
CA ILE A 245 0.51 -18.72 -2.32
C ILE A 245 -0.88 -19.27 -2.70
N GLY A 246 -1.69 -19.67 -1.73
CA GLY A 246 -3.04 -20.22 -2.00
C GLY A 246 -3.96 -19.20 -2.68
N ILE A 247 -3.94 -17.94 -2.22
CA ILE A 247 -4.70 -16.85 -2.85
C ILE A 247 -4.23 -16.61 -4.28
N LEU A 248 -2.91 -16.59 -4.51
CA LEU A 248 -2.32 -16.39 -5.84
C LEU A 248 -2.74 -17.53 -6.80
N GLN A 249 -2.61 -18.78 -6.39
CA GLN A 249 -2.99 -19.94 -7.22
C GLN A 249 -4.45 -19.87 -7.64
N ALA A 250 -5.35 -19.52 -6.72
CA ALA A 250 -6.77 -19.32 -7.02
C ALA A 250 -7.01 -18.14 -7.99
N ALA A 251 -6.21 -17.07 -7.90
CA ALA A 251 -6.31 -15.92 -8.81
C ALA A 251 -5.81 -16.26 -10.22
N LEU A 252 -4.67 -16.96 -10.32
CA LEU A 252 -4.08 -17.37 -11.61
C LEU A 252 -4.98 -18.39 -12.35
N ALA A 253 -5.68 -19.26 -11.63
CA ALA A 253 -6.62 -20.23 -12.23
C ALA A 253 -7.80 -19.56 -12.97
N ARG A 254 -7.97 -18.24 -12.85
CA ARG A 254 -9.04 -17.48 -13.53
C ARG A 254 -8.64 -17.01 -14.93
N ASP A 255 -7.43 -17.27 -15.37
CA ASP A 255 -6.89 -16.94 -16.70
C ASP A 255 -7.06 -15.43 -17.07
N ARG A 256 -6.89 -14.56 -16.09
CA ARG A 256 -6.96 -13.10 -16.21
C ARG A 256 -5.76 -12.48 -15.50
N LEU A 257 -4.58 -12.72 -16.08
CA LEU A 257 -3.32 -12.26 -15.53
C LEU A 257 -3.23 -10.73 -15.52
N GLY A 258 -2.67 -10.18 -14.43
CA GLY A 258 -2.34 -8.78 -14.29
C GLY A 258 -1.05 -8.55 -13.54
N GLU A 259 -0.73 -7.27 -13.37
CA GLU A 259 0.56 -6.81 -12.82
C GLU A 259 0.84 -7.38 -11.42
N PHE A 260 -0.13 -7.31 -10.51
CA PHE A 260 0.07 -7.73 -9.12
C PHE A 260 0.14 -9.25 -8.96
N GLN A 261 -0.56 -10.00 -9.82
CA GLN A 261 -0.44 -11.46 -9.86
C GLN A 261 0.96 -11.86 -10.32
N ALA A 262 1.51 -11.25 -11.37
CA ALA A 262 2.86 -11.53 -11.87
C ALA A 262 3.93 -11.19 -10.81
N GLN A 263 3.81 -10.04 -10.14
CA GLN A 263 4.69 -9.68 -9.03
C GLN A 263 4.58 -10.67 -7.85
N ALA A 264 3.36 -11.11 -7.53
CA ALA A 264 3.13 -12.09 -6.47
C ALA A 264 3.73 -13.46 -6.82
N ALA A 265 3.70 -13.88 -8.09
CA ALA A 265 4.31 -15.12 -8.56
C ALA A 265 5.83 -15.11 -8.34
N ILE A 266 6.50 -14.01 -8.69
CA ILE A 266 7.93 -13.85 -8.41
C ILE A 266 8.19 -13.94 -6.89
N ALA A 267 7.38 -13.26 -6.08
CA ALA A 267 7.53 -13.30 -4.63
C ALA A 267 7.25 -14.70 -4.04
N ALA A 268 6.32 -15.46 -4.62
CA ALA A 268 5.98 -16.83 -4.23
C ALA A 268 7.14 -17.79 -4.49
N LEU A 269 7.81 -17.70 -5.64
CA LEU A 269 8.98 -18.52 -5.96
C LEU A 269 10.13 -18.31 -4.97
N HIS A 270 10.33 -17.08 -4.50
CA HIS A 270 11.28 -16.82 -3.42
C HIS A 270 10.81 -17.37 -2.07
N ALA A 271 9.52 -17.39 -1.80
CA ALA A 271 8.98 -17.85 -0.53
C ALA A 271 8.88 -19.39 -0.44
N ASP A 272 8.73 -20.07 -1.58
CA ASP A 272 8.63 -21.52 -1.67
C ASP A 272 10.01 -22.22 -1.57
N ALA A 273 11.07 -21.57 -2.05
CA ALA A 273 12.43 -22.11 -1.95
C ALA A 273 12.88 -22.22 -0.48
N LEU A 274 13.42 -23.36 -0.07
CA LEU A 274 13.91 -23.59 1.29
C LEU A 274 15.22 -22.85 1.56
N THR A 275 16.06 -22.72 0.53
CA THR A 275 17.32 -21.94 0.58
C THR A 275 17.37 -20.93 -0.56
N ALA A 276 18.36 -20.02 -0.52
CA ALA A 276 18.53 -19.03 -1.59
C ALA A 276 18.97 -19.70 -2.91
N GLU A 277 19.75 -20.78 -2.80
CA GLU A 277 20.28 -21.55 -3.91
C GLU A 277 19.19 -22.37 -4.64
N GLU A 278 18.13 -22.76 -3.93
CA GLU A 278 17.00 -23.50 -4.49
C GLU A 278 15.96 -22.60 -5.18
N THR A 279 16.19 -21.29 -5.22
CA THR A 279 15.30 -20.34 -5.90
C THR A 279 15.24 -20.67 -7.41
N ASP A 280 14.04 -20.88 -7.93
CA ASP A 280 13.82 -21.14 -9.36
C ASP A 280 13.92 -19.84 -10.17
N TRP A 281 15.15 -19.48 -10.49
CA TRP A 281 15.47 -18.28 -11.26
C TRP A 281 14.97 -18.32 -12.70
N VAL A 282 14.90 -19.52 -13.30
CA VAL A 282 14.39 -19.69 -14.67
C VAL A 282 12.92 -19.28 -14.70
N GLN A 283 12.12 -19.80 -13.78
CA GLN A 283 10.70 -19.44 -13.68
C GLN A 283 10.50 -17.97 -13.29
N ILE A 284 11.40 -17.39 -12.46
CA ILE A 284 11.39 -15.97 -12.14
C ILE A 284 11.63 -15.10 -13.40
N VAL A 285 12.53 -15.49 -14.30
CA VAL A 285 12.74 -14.77 -15.57
C VAL A 285 11.49 -14.81 -16.42
N GLU A 286 10.80 -15.95 -16.54
CA GLU A 286 9.54 -16.07 -17.26
C GLU A 286 8.47 -15.11 -16.70
N TRP A 287 8.33 -15.03 -15.37
CA TRP A 287 7.40 -14.09 -14.76
C TRP A 287 7.79 -12.62 -14.96
N TYR A 288 9.09 -12.30 -15.00
CA TYR A 288 9.53 -10.97 -15.37
C TYR A 288 9.24 -10.63 -16.84
N ASP A 289 9.28 -11.60 -17.75
CA ASP A 289 8.89 -11.43 -19.14
C ASP A 289 7.40 -11.09 -19.27
N GLU A 290 6.54 -11.81 -18.51
CA GLU A 290 5.12 -11.49 -18.44
C GLU A 290 4.88 -10.09 -17.85
N LEU A 291 5.54 -9.77 -16.74
CA LEU A 291 5.40 -8.48 -16.06
C LEU A 291 5.87 -7.33 -16.95
N ALA A 292 6.94 -7.50 -17.73
CA ALA A 292 7.43 -6.50 -18.66
C ALA A 292 6.44 -6.24 -19.81
N ARG A 293 5.71 -7.28 -20.26
CA ARG A 293 4.64 -7.12 -21.26
C ARG A 293 3.43 -6.35 -20.70
N LEU A 294 3.12 -6.56 -19.42
CA LEU A 294 1.98 -5.93 -18.75
C LEU A 294 2.21 -4.45 -18.41
N THR A 295 3.48 -4.07 -18.08
CA THR A 295 3.74 -2.77 -17.44
C THR A 295 4.62 -1.84 -18.25
N ASP A 296 5.37 -2.33 -19.23
CA ASP A 296 6.43 -1.60 -19.96
C ASP A 296 7.39 -0.80 -19.05
N SER A 297 7.63 -1.31 -17.83
CA SER A 297 8.36 -0.60 -16.77
C SER A 297 9.87 -0.79 -16.91
N PRO A 298 10.67 0.30 -16.95
CA PRO A 298 12.15 0.18 -16.93
C PRO A 298 12.66 -0.50 -15.66
N VAL A 299 11.99 -0.31 -14.52
CA VAL A 299 12.36 -0.96 -13.24
C VAL A 299 12.16 -2.47 -13.31
N VAL A 300 11.10 -2.92 -13.97
CA VAL A 300 10.86 -4.36 -14.20
C VAL A 300 11.97 -4.95 -15.05
N ARG A 301 12.37 -4.27 -16.14
CA ARG A 301 13.48 -4.71 -16.99
C ARG A 301 14.82 -4.73 -16.24
N LEU A 302 15.05 -3.78 -15.34
CA LEU A 302 16.23 -3.75 -14.48
C LEU A 302 16.29 -4.97 -13.54
N ASN A 303 15.18 -5.28 -12.87
CA ASN A 303 15.08 -6.45 -11.99
C ASN A 303 15.17 -7.76 -12.77
N ARG A 304 14.62 -7.79 -14.01
CA ARG A 304 14.78 -8.92 -14.93
C ARG A 304 16.27 -9.18 -15.25
N ALA A 305 17.07 -8.13 -15.48
CA ALA A 305 18.51 -8.31 -15.75
C ALA A 305 19.24 -9.00 -14.59
N VAL A 306 18.83 -8.72 -13.33
CA VAL A 306 19.34 -9.46 -12.17
C VAL A 306 18.94 -10.93 -12.24
N ALA A 307 17.64 -11.22 -12.48
CA ALA A 307 17.14 -12.58 -12.57
C ALA A 307 17.83 -13.39 -13.69
N VAL A 308 18.05 -12.78 -14.85
CA VAL A 308 18.84 -13.38 -15.95
C VAL A 308 20.27 -13.66 -15.50
N GLY A 309 20.88 -12.76 -14.73
CA GLY A 309 22.21 -12.95 -14.18
C GLY A 309 22.30 -14.12 -13.19
N GLU A 310 21.25 -14.41 -12.46
CA GLU A 310 21.16 -15.56 -11.56
C GLU A 310 20.84 -16.87 -12.32
N ALA A 311 19.97 -16.84 -13.35
CA ALA A 311 19.55 -18.00 -14.11
C ALA A 311 20.61 -18.45 -15.14
N ASP A 312 21.10 -17.52 -15.97
CA ASP A 312 21.91 -17.79 -17.16
C ASP A 312 23.38 -17.34 -16.98
N GLY A 313 23.71 -16.84 -15.79
CA GLY A 313 25.04 -16.37 -15.43
C GLY A 313 25.23 -14.86 -15.61
N PRO A 314 26.23 -14.30 -14.90
CA PRO A 314 26.38 -12.86 -14.74
C PRO A 314 26.64 -12.11 -16.07
N HIS A 315 27.28 -12.75 -17.04
CA HIS A 315 27.51 -12.14 -18.36
C HIS A 315 26.22 -11.95 -19.15
N ALA A 316 25.27 -12.89 -19.05
CA ALA A 316 23.96 -12.73 -19.65
C ALA A 316 23.17 -11.58 -18.98
N GLY A 317 23.24 -11.48 -17.63
CA GLY A 317 22.69 -10.36 -16.88
C GLY A 317 23.28 -9.00 -17.29
N LEU A 318 24.61 -8.91 -17.43
CA LEU A 318 25.28 -7.70 -17.90
C LEU A 318 24.89 -7.32 -19.34
N ALA A 319 24.70 -8.28 -20.23
CA ALA A 319 24.20 -8.04 -21.58
C ALA A 319 22.76 -7.50 -21.56
N ALA A 320 21.87 -8.06 -20.72
CA ALA A 320 20.51 -7.57 -20.54
C ALA A 320 20.48 -6.14 -19.94
N LEU A 321 21.38 -5.86 -18.99
CA LEU A 321 21.52 -4.55 -18.35
C LEU A 321 22.02 -3.48 -19.33
N ALA A 322 22.95 -3.81 -20.23
CA ALA A 322 23.53 -2.90 -21.21
C ALA A 322 22.50 -2.34 -22.21
N ALA A 323 21.36 -3.01 -22.37
CA ALA A 323 20.25 -2.55 -23.21
C ALA A 323 19.36 -1.49 -22.52
N LEU A 324 19.62 -1.17 -21.24
CA LEU A 324 18.82 -0.24 -20.46
C LEU A 324 19.51 1.12 -20.32
N ASP A 325 18.73 2.15 -20.02
CA ASP A 325 19.25 3.50 -19.75
C ASP A 325 20.13 3.48 -18.47
N PRO A 326 21.42 3.84 -18.58
CA PRO A 326 22.31 3.91 -17.41
C PRO A 326 21.87 4.92 -16.33
N ALA A 327 21.02 5.88 -16.69
CA ALA A 327 20.47 6.86 -15.75
C ALA A 327 19.34 6.30 -14.86
N LEU A 328 18.90 5.07 -15.11
CA LEU A 328 17.90 4.43 -14.27
C LEU A 328 18.37 4.32 -12.81
N PRO A 329 17.52 4.65 -11.84
CA PRO A 329 17.83 4.43 -10.43
C PRO A 329 18.26 2.98 -10.18
N ARG A 330 19.33 2.79 -9.43
CA ARG A 330 19.95 1.48 -9.11
C ARG A 330 20.63 0.75 -10.25
N HIS A 331 20.67 1.30 -11.48
CA HIS A 331 21.40 0.67 -12.59
C HIS A 331 22.86 0.35 -12.20
N THR A 332 23.59 1.34 -11.65
CA THR A 332 24.96 1.18 -11.19
C THR A 332 25.10 0.12 -10.08
N ALA A 333 24.13 0.03 -9.17
CA ALA A 333 24.11 -0.99 -8.12
C ALA A 333 23.89 -2.41 -8.68
N VAL A 334 23.02 -2.56 -9.67
CA VAL A 334 22.82 -3.83 -10.38
C VAL A 334 24.07 -4.22 -11.17
N ALA A 335 24.69 -3.26 -11.87
CA ALA A 335 25.96 -3.51 -12.56
C ALA A 335 27.06 -3.99 -11.59
N ALA A 336 27.16 -3.35 -10.40
CA ALA A 336 28.11 -3.76 -9.36
C ALA A 336 27.89 -5.22 -8.93
N HIS A 337 26.63 -5.60 -8.66
CA HIS A 337 26.27 -6.97 -8.28
C HIS A 337 26.64 -7.99 -9.37
N LEU A 338 26.32 -7.71 -10.62
CA LEU A 338 26.61 -8.61 -11.73
C LEU A 338 28.12 -8.75 -12.00
N HIS A 339 28.91 -7.66 -11.89
CA HIS A 339 30.37 -7.73 -11.98
C HIS A 339 30.99 -8.54 -10.82
N GLU A 340 30.44 -8.39 -9.59
CA GLU A 340 30.88 -9.22 -8.47
C GLU A 340 30.62 -10.70 -8.74
N ARG A 341 29.44 -11.05 -9.24
CA ARG A 341 29.08 -12.43 -9.63
C ARG A 341 29.94 -12.96 -10.77
N ALA A 342 30.41 -12.08 -11.65
CA ALA A 342 31.35 -12.42 -12.73
C ALA A 342 32.81 -12.58 -12.26
N GLY A 343 33.09 -12.29 -10.98
CA GLY A 343 34.45 -12.31 -10.44
C GLY A 343 35.28 -11.06 -10.72
N ASP A 344 34.73 -10.05 -11.37
CA ASP A 344 35.40 -8.76 -11.60
C ASP A 344 35.26 -7.86 -10.36
N LEU A 345 35.97 -8.27 -9.29
CA LEU A 345 35.87 -7.61 -7.99
C LEU A 345 36.35 -6.14 -8.00
N PRO A 346 37.40 -5.74 -8.77
CA PRO A 346 37.80 -4.34 -8.85
C PRO A 346 36.72 -3.43 -9.41
N THR A 347 36.08 -3.85 -10.52
CA THR A 347 34.94 -3.10 -11.12
C THR A 347 33.78 -3.06 -10.19
N ALA A 348 33.40 -4.19 -9.57
CA ALA A 348 32.29 -4.26 -8.62
C ALA A 348 32.48 -3.30 -7.43
N ALA A 349 33.67 -3.29 -6.80
CA ALA A 349 33.96 -2.40 -5.68
C ALA A 349 33.82 -0.91 -6.04
N ARG A 350 34.31 -0.51 -7.21
CA ARG A 350 34.20 0.85 -7.74
C ARG A 350 32.72 1.23 -7.96
N LEU A 351 31.95 0.34 -8.61
CA LEU A 351 30.54 0.57 -8.91
C LEU A 351 29.66 0.60 -7.66
N TYR A 352 29.92 -0.23 -6.65
CA TYR A 352 29.23 -0.13 -5.36
C TYR A 352 29.49 1.20 -4.66
N ALA A 353 30.73 1.68 -4.67
CA ALA A 353 31.06 2.98 -4.10
C ALA A 353 30.36 4.13 -4.85
N GLU A 354 30.32 4.08 -6.17
CA GLU A 354 29.59 5.03 -7.01
C GLU A 354 28.08 5.01 -6.72
N ALA A 355 27.46 3.81 -6.69
CA ALA A 355 26.06 3.64 -6.37
C ALA A 355 25.69 4.15 -4.97
N ALA A 356 26.59 4.01 -3.99
CA ALA A 356 26.38 4.53 -2.64
C ALA A 356 26.25 6.06 -2.61
N HIS A 357 26.94 6.79 -3.47
CA HIS A 357 26.79 8.26 -3.57
C HIS A 357 25.40 8.70 -4.07
N HIS A 358 24.76 7.88 -4.89
CA HIS A 358 23.45 8.17 -5.48
C HIS A 358 22.28 7.49 -4.76
N ALA A 359 22.56 6.76 -3.68
CA ALA A 359 21.53 6.03 -2.94
C ALA A 359 20.49 6.98 -2.30
N PRO A 360 19.17 6.72 -2.48
CA PRO A 360 18.11 7.63 -2.07
C PRO A 360 17.90 7.68 -0.55
N ASN A 361 18.39 6.68 0.19
CA ASN A 361 18.23 6.61 1.63
C ASN A 361 19.47 6.06 2.32
N LEU A 362 19.56 6.31 3.64
CA LEU A 362 20.73 5.96 4.44
C LEU A 362 20.97 4.45 4.52
N ALA A 363 19.91 3.64 4.59
CA ALA A 363 20.04 2.19 4.73
C ALA A 363 20.64 1.56 3.47
N GLU A 364 20.22 1.97 2.29
CA GLU A 364 20.77 1.55 0.99
C GLU A 364 22.22 2.03 0.83
N ARG A 365 22.48 3.30 1.16
CA ARG A 365 23.85 3.85 1.14
C ARG A 365 24.79 3.05 2.03
N ASN A 366 24.40 2.76 3.26
CA ASN A 366 25.22 2.00 4.21
C ASN A 366 25.47 0.57 3.70
N HIS A 367 24.45 -0.06 3.09
CA HIS A 367 24.61 -1.38 2.48
C HIS A 367 25.63 -1.35 1.35
N LEU A 368 25.48 -0.46 0.37
CA LEU A 368 26.39 -0.35 -0.79
C LEU A 368 27.82 0.03 -0.37
N THR A 369 27.96 0.91 0.63
CA THR A 369 29.27 1.26 1.19
C THR A 369 29.95 0.05 1.82
N ARG A 370 29.22 -0.79 2.56
CA ARG A 370 29.75 -2.03 3.16
C ARG A 370 30.17 -3.03 2.09
N GLN A 371 29.39 -3.18 1.00
CA GLN A 371 29.77 -4.06 -0.11
C GLN A 371 31.08 -3.60 -0.77
N ALA A 372 31.20 -2.30 -1.06
CA ALA A 372 32.44 -1.74 -1.60
C ALA A 372 33.64 -1.96 -0.67
N ALA A 373 33.50 -1.75 0.64
CA ALA A 373 34.56 -1.96 1.63
C ALA A 373 34.96 -3.42 1.73
N ARG A 374 33.98 -4.34 1.74
CA ARG A 374 34.21 -5.79 1.78
C ARG A 374 35.10 -6.23 0.60
N LEU A 375 34.76 -5.84 -0.63
CA LEU A 375 35.49 -6.19 -1.82
C LEU A 375 36.92 -5.57 -1.82
N ASN A 376 37.05 -4.31 -1.40
CA ASN A 376 38.36 -3.66 -1.30
C ASN A 376 39.28 -4.33 -0.26
N THR A 377 38.72 -4.96 0.78
CA THR A 377 39.50 -5.73 1.74
C THR A 377 40.08 -7.00 1.11
N HIS A 378 39.29 -7.66 0.24
CA HIS A 378 39.75 -8.83 -0.52
C HIS A 378 40.80 -8.50 -1.62
N LEU A 379 40.82 -7.26 -2.10
CA LEU A 379 41.76 -6.79 -3.14
C LEU A 379 43.10 -6.28 -2.58
N ARG A 380 43.21 -6.12 -1.27
CA ARG A 380 44.50 -5.77 -0.64
C ARG A 380 45.35 -7.01 -0.55
N PRO A 381 46.63 -6.93 -1.00
CA PRO A 381 47.57 -8.04 -0.93
C PRO A 381 47.90 -8.44 0.51
#